data_9dbd9b78ce21a9b716f692cfb4f60d20
#
_entry.id   9dbd9b78ce21a9b716f692cfb4f60d20
#
_cell.length_a   1.000
_cell.length_b   1.000
_cell.length_c   1.000
_cell.angle_alpha   90.00
_cell.angle_beta   90.00
_cell.angle_gamma   90.00
#
_symmetry.space_group_name_H-M   'P 1'
#
loop_
_entity.id
_entity.type
_entity.pdbx_description
1 polymer ?
#
loop_
_entity_poly.entity_id
_entity_poly.type
_entity_poly.pdbx_seq_one_letter_code
_entity_poly.pdbx_strand_id
1 'polypeptide(L)'
;MIHVESLAKTFGAFKAVDGVSLEVAPGEIHGFLGPNGAGKTTTIRMIAGLLKPTAGRVSIDGHDLAREPEAAKAALGFIPDRPFLYEKLTASEFLRFHGGLYGVEGDAVEARATELLELFELVAWRDELVESFSHGM
;
A
#
# COMPACT_ATOMS: atom_id res chain seq x y z
N MET A 1 9.54 8.19 -5.20
CA MET A 1 10.05 9.00 -4.06
C MET A 1 8.88 9.32 -3.12
N ILE A 2 9.08 9.21 -1.78
CA ILE A 2 8.08 9.62 -0.78
C ILE A 2 8.68 10.77 0.02
N HIS A 3 7.96 11.89 0.13
CA HIS A 3 8.37 13.04 0.93
C HIS A 3 7.26 13.39 1.93
N VAL A 4 7.62 13.50 3.20
CA VAL A 4 6.71 13.78 4.32
C VAL A 4 7.24 14.98 5.07
N GLU A 5 6.42 16.02 5.26
CA GLU A 5 6.81 17.27 5.89
C GLU A 5 5.88 17.58 7.07
N SER A 6 6.46 17.64 8.27
CA SER A 6 5.81 18.05 9.53
C SER A 6 4.45 17.38 9.75
N LEU A 7 4.35 16.08 9.41
CA LEU A 7 3.12 15.34 9.45
C LEU A 7 2.63 15.16 10.88
N ALA A 8 1.39 15.55 11.15
CA ALA A 8 0.80 15.46 12.47
C ALA A 8 -0.63 14.89 12.42
N LYS A 9 -1.00 14.15 13.45
CA LYS A 9 -2.35 13.62 13.63
C LYS A 9 -2.79 13.71 15.07
N THR A 10 -3.94 14.36 15.27
CA THR A 10 -4.60 14.48 16.57
C THR A 10 -6.00 13.86 16.50
N PHE A 11 -6.39 13.08 17.49
CA PHE A 11 -7.71 12.51 17.71
C PHE A 11 -8.28 13.09 19.02
N GLY A 12 -9.18 14.07 18.92
CA GLY A 12 -9.61 14.86 20.08
C GLY A 12 -8.42 15.50 20.79
N ALA A 13 -8.19 15.17 22.05
CA ALA A 13 -7.04 15.67 22.83
C ALA A 13 -5.75 14.82 22.64
N PHE A 14 -5.84 13.66 22.01
CA PHE A 14 -4.71 12.75 21.87
C PHE A 14 -3.92 13.04 20.59
N LYS A 15 -2.64 13.40 20.74
CA LYS A 15 -1.70 13.61 19.63
C LYS A 15 -1.03 12.27 19.29
N ALA A 16 -1.49 11.61 18.25
CA ALA A 16 -0.98 10.31 17.81
C ALA A 16 0.30 10.40 16.99
N VAL A 17 0.48 11.49 16.25
CA VAL A 17 1.69 11.80 15.47
C VAL A 17 1.99 13.28 15.62
N ASP A 18 3.25 13.64 15.87
CA ASP A 18 3.66 15.01 16.16
C ASP A 18 4.85 15.43 15.30
N GLY A 19 4.55 16.04 14.15
CA GLY A 19 5.55 16.72 13.32
C GLY A 19 6.57 15.79 12.64
N VAL A 20 6.18 14.59 12.24
CA VAL A 20 7.09 13.65 11.56
C VAL A 20 7.46 14.17 10.18
N SER A 21 8.76 14.22 9.89
CA SER A 21 9.29 14.51 8.56
C SER A 21 10.27 13.41 8.16
N LEU A 22 10.16 12.94 6.93
CA LEU A 22 11.06 11.95 6.35
C LEU A 22 11.05 12.04 4.82
N GLU A 23 12.09 11.53 4.22
CA GLU A 23 12.22 11.38 2.78
C GLU A 23 12.70 9.98 2.46
N VAL A 24 12.10 9.34 1.46
CA VAL A 24 12.53 8.04 0.94
C VAL A 24 12.83 8.21 -0.54
N ALA A 25 14.11 8.10 -0.88
CA ALA A 25 14.59 8.25 -2.25
C ALA A 25 14.22 7.04 -3.12
N PRO A 26 14.22 7.18 -4.46
CA PRO A 26 14.08 6.04 -5.36
C PRO A 26 15.14 4.96 -5.10
N GLY A 27 14.71 3.69 -5.01
CA GLY A 27 15.60 2.56 -4.73
C GLY A 27 16.00 2.40 -3.27
N GLU A 28 15.56 3.29 -2.37
CA GLU A 28 15.85 3.22 -0.94
C GLU A 28 14.87 2.27 -0.23
N ILE A 29 15.39 1.49 0.73
CA ILE A 29 14.59 0.73 1.70
C ILE A 29 14.65 1.47 3.04
N HIS A 30 13.51 1.99 3.48
CA HIS A 30 13.40 2.78 4.70
C HIS A 30 12.64 2.01 5.80
N GLY A 31 13.31 1.69 6.91
CA GLY A 31 12.72 1.02 8.06
C GLY A 31 12.04 2.01 9.01
N PHE A 32 10.73 1.82 9.29
CA PHE A 32 9.97 2.64 10.23
C PHE A 32 9.80 1.91 11.55
N LEU A 33 10.72 2.11 12.49
CA LEU A 33 10.82 1.39 13.75
C LEU A 33 10.35 2.22 14.93
N GLY A 34 9.91 1.56 16.01
CA GLY A 34 9.50 2.20 17.25
C GLY A 34 8.58 1.31 18.10
N PRO A 35 8.35 1.67 19.38
CA PRO A 35 7.48 0.90 20.27
C PRO A 35 6.02 0.92 19.83
N ASN A 36 5.20 0.05 20.43
CA ASN A 36 3.74 0.09 20.23
C ASN A 36 3.19 1.43 20.73
N GLY A 37 2.25 2.01 19.98
CA GLY A 37 1.70 3.33 20.27
C GLY A 37 2.53 4.53 19.77
N ALA A 38 3.71 4.32 19.18
CA ALA A 38 4.55 5.41 18.65
C ALA A 38 4.00 6.11 17.39
N GLY A 39 2.79 5.79 16.94
CA GLY A 39 2.17 6.42 15.77
C GLY A 39 2.56 5.81 14.42
N LYS A 40 3.32 4.71 14.38
CA LYS A 40 3.79 4.08 13.13
C LYS A 40 2.65 3.79 12.14
N THR A 41 1.66 3.01 12.56
CA THR A 41 0.51 2.66 11.72
C THR A 41 -0.29 3.90 11.30
N THR A 42 -0.43 4.89 12.19
CA THR A 42 -1.10 6.15 11.90
C THR A 42 -0.36 6.93 10.81
N THR A 43 0.97 7.01 10.91
CA THR A 43 1.83 7.68 9.92
C THR A 43 1.74 6.98 8.57
N ILE A 44 1.88 5.64 8.53
CA ILE A 44 1.77 4.85 7.30
C ILE A 44 0.39 5.04 6.64
N ARG A 45 -0.71 5.01 7.43
CA ARG A 45 -2.06 5.25 6.90
C ARG A 45 -2.23 6.66 6.33
N MET A 46 -1.56 7.67 6.90
CA MET A 46 -1.56 9.01 6.34
C MET A 46 -0.77 9.08 5.03
N ILE A 47 0.38 8.42 4.95
CA ILE A 47 1.19 8.33 3.73
C ILE A 47 0.41 7.58 2.63
N ALA A 48 -0.29 6.49 2.97
CA ALA A 48 -1.13 5.75 2.04
C ALA A 48 -2.44 6.47 1.63
N GLY A 49 -2.71 7.66 2.18
CA GLY A 49 -3.94 8.42 1.89
C GLY A 49 -5.22 7.79 2.43
N LEU A 50 -5.11 6.88 3.40
CA LEU A 50 -6.22 6.24 4.10
C LEU A 50 -6.68 7.04 5.32
N LEU A 51 -5.87 7.98 5.78
CA LEU A 51 -6.14 8.83 6.91
C LEU A 51 -5.68 10.25 6.61
N LYS A 52 -6.61 11.21 6.71
CA LYS A 52 -6.27 12.63 6.52
C LYS A 52 -5.43 13.14 7.70
N PRO A 53 -4.27 13.76 7.47
CA PRO A 53 -3.48 14.40 8.52
C PRO A 53 -4.22 15.61 9.10
N THR A 54 -3.88 15.97 10.35
CA THR A 54 -4.34 17.21 10.98
C THR A 54 -3.48 18.40 10.53
N ALA A 55 -2.18 18.15 10.31
CA ALA A 55 -1.23 19.12 9.77
C ALA A 55 -0.10 18.41 9.02
N GLY A 56 0.69 19.18 8.29
CA GLY A 56 1.76 18.68 7.44
C GLY A 56 1.27 18.22 6.07
N ARG A 57 2.18 17.70 5.27
CA ARG A 57 1.88 17.25 3.90
C ARG A 57 2.66 15.99 3.54
N VAL A 58 2.14 15.28 2.57
CA VAL A 58 2.75 14.10 1.95
C VAL A 58 2.76 14.30 0.45
N SER A 59 3.88 14.03 -0.19
CA SER A 59 3.94 13.87 -1.65
C SER A 59 4.55 12.54 -2.02
N ILE A 60 4.03 11.95 -3.09
CA ILE A 60 4.45 10.66 -3.63
C ILE A 60 4.76 10.87 -5.11
N ASP A 61 5.98 10.60 -5.46
CA ASP A 61 6.51 10.80 -6.81
C ASP A 61 6.26 12.21 -7.39
N GLY A 62 6.38 13.23 -6.50
CA GLY A 62 6.14 14.63 -6.84
C GLY A 62 4.69 15.10 -6.73
N HIS A 63 3.71 14.19 -6.58
CA HIS A 63 2.29 14.52 -6.46
C HIS A 63 1.90 14.74 -5.00
N ASP A 64 1.36 15.91 -4.68
CA ASP A 64 0.82 16.22 -3.34
C ASP A 64 -0.46 15.41 -3.10
N LEU A 65 -0.44 14.57 -2.06
CA LEU A 65 -1.55 13.64 -1.75
C LEU A 65 -2.88 14.34 -1.44
N ALA A 66 -2.86 15.60 -1.00
CA ALA A 66 -4.07 16.36 -0.71
C ALA A 66 -4.64 17.08 -1.95
N ARG A 67 -3.79 17.44 -2.91
CA ARG A 67 -4.16 18.18 -4.11
C ARG A 67 -4.37 17.28 -5.33
N GLU A 68 -3.56 16.22 -5.43
CA GLU A 68 -3.52 15.28 -6.56
C GLU A 68 -3.64 13.83 -6.05
N PRO A 69 -4.72 13.47 -5.30
CA PRO A 69 -4.82 12.19 -4.59
C PRO A 69 -4.79 10.99 -5.53
N GLU A 70 -5.36 11.11 -6.72
CA GLU A 70 -5.38 10.01 -7.71
C GLU A 70 -3.99 9.73 -8.27
N ALA A 71 -3.26 10.78 -8.69
CA ALA A 71 -1.91 10.65 -9.21
C ALA A 71 -0.94 10.13 -8.14
N ALA A 72 -1.01 10.67 -6.90
CA ALA A 72 -0.21 10.20 -5.79
C ALA A 72 -0.47 8.73 -5.45
N LYS A 73 -1.74 8.31 -5.41
CA LYS A 73 -2.11 6.91 -5.12
C LYS A 73 -1.76 5.95 -6.25
N ALA A 74 -1.84 6.39 -7.50
CA ALA A 74 -1.43 5.58 -8.65
C ALA A 74 0.07 5.24 -8.63
N ALA A 75 0.89 6.10 -8.00
CA ALA A 75 2.33 5.88 -7.81
C ALA A 75 2.67 5.09 -6.53
N LEU A 76 1.67 4.60 -5.76
CA LEU A 76 1.86 3.94 -4.49
C LEU A 76 1.29 2.53 -4.48
N GLY A 77 2.10 1.52 -4.14
CA GLY A 77 1.64 0.22 -3.68
C GLY A 77 1.54 0.20 -2.15
N PHE A 78 0.42 -0.25 -1.60
CA PHE A 78 0.23 -0.36 -0.15
C PHE A 78 -0.28 -1.74 0.22
N ILE A 79 0.47 -2.43 1.09
CA ILE A 79 0.09 -3.71 1.67
C ILE A 79 -0.17 -3.47 3.16
N PRO A 80 -1.43 -3.57 3.63
CA PRO A 80 -1.74 -3.44 5.04
C PRO A 80 -1.31 -4.67 5.85
N ASP A 81 -1.18 -4.51 7.17
CA ASP A 81 -0.87 -5.60 8.12
C ASP A 81 -1.86 -6.78 8.03
N ARG A 82 -3.13 -6.47 7.73
CA ARG A 82 -4.15 -7.47 7.42
C ARG A 82 -4.80 -7.10 6.09
N PRO A 83 -4.35 -7.66 4.98
CA PRO A 83 -4.97 -7.44 3.69
C PRO A 83 -6.38 -8.04 3.68
N PHE A 84 -7.34 -7.27 3.19
CA PHE A 84 -8.67 -7.81 2.87
C PHE A 84 -8.58 -8.45 1.49
N LEU A 85 -8.55 -9.76 1.46
CA LEU A 85 -8.55 -10.54 0.23
C LEU A 85 -9.96 -10.98 -0.12
N TYR A 86 -10.25 -11.08 -1.40
CA TYR A 86 -11.51 -11.68 -1.88
C TYR A 86 -11.35 -13.21 -1.86
N GLU A 87 -11.63 -13.80 -0.70
CA GLU A 87 -11.38 -15.20 -0.39
C GLU A 87 -12.06 -16.19 -1.37
N LYS A 88 -13.15 -15.77 -2.02
CA LYS A 88 -13.92 -16.59 -2.97
C LYS A 88 -13.45 -16.44 -4.43
N LEU A 89 -12.39 -15.72 -4.67
CA LEU A 89 -11.70 -15.68 -5.96
C LEU A 89 -10.52 -16.66 -5.94
N THR A 90 -10.18 -17.20 -7.10
CA THR A 90 -8.90 -17.88 -7.30
C THR A 90 -7.76 -16.84 -7.34
N ALA A 91 -6.51 -17.29 -7.18
CA ALA A 91 -5.36 -16.39 -7.28
C ALA A 91 -5.34 -15.66 -8.63
N SER A 92 -5.64 -16.35 -9.72
CA SER A 92 -5.67 -15.77 -11.06
C SER A 92 -6.80 -14.76 -11.22
N GLU A 93 -8.00 -15.02 -10.71
CA GLU A 93 -9.12 -14.07 -10.72
C GLU A 93 -8.83 -12.85 -9.86
N PHE A 94 -8.21 -13.04 -8.69
CA PHE A 94 -7.80 -11.96 -7.80
C PHE A 94 -6.80 -11.02 -8.50
N LEU A 95 -5.77 -11.57 -9.16
CA LEU A 95 -4.78 -10.77 -9.88
C LEU A 95 -5.39 -10.03 -11.07
N ARG A 96 -6.30 -10.64 -11.82
CA ARG A 96 -7.06 -9.97 -12.90
C ARG A 96 -7.90 -8.82 -12.38
N PHE A 97 -8.65 -9.08 -11.31
CA PHE A 97 -9.48 -8.04 -10.68
C PHE A 97 -8.64 -6.83 -10.27
N HIS A 98 -7.52 -7.07 -9.57
CA HIS A 98 -6.62 -5.99 -9.16
C HIS A 98 -5.94 -5.30 -10.34
N GLY A 99 -5.50 -6.04 -11.34
CA GLY A 99 -4.96 -5.46 -12.57
C GLY A 99 -5.94 -4.52 -13.24
N GLY A 100 -7.21 -4.93 -13.34
CA GLY A 100 -8.28 -4.10 -13.90
C GLY A 100 -8.53 -2.80 -13.12
N LEU A 101 -8.40 -2.81 -11.78
CA LEU A 101 -8.52 -1.59 -10.95
C LEU A 101 -7.43 -0.56 -11.27
N TYR A 102 -6.26 -1.00 -11.73
CA TYR A 102 -5.15 -0.15 -12.14
C TYR A 102 -5.07 0.07 -13.67
N GLY A 103 -6.12 -0.32 -14.41
CA GLY A 103 -6.18 -0.15 -15.86
C GLY A 103 -5.25 -1.06 -16.65
N VAL A 104 -4.76 -2.14 -16.04
CA VAL A 104 -4.01 -3.19 -16.74
C VAL A 104 -4.99 -4.25 -17.21
N GLU A 105 -5.07 -4.49 -18.50
CA GLU A 105 -6.09 -5.37 -19.10
C GLU A 105 -5.50 -6.42 -20.05
N GLY A 106 -6.31 -7.44 -20.34
CA GLY A 106 -6.04 -8.45 -21.34
C GLY A 106 -4.77 -9.25 -21.09
N ASP A 107 -4.03 -9.48 -22.17
CA ASP A 107 -2.82 -10.32 -22.15
C ASP A 107 -1.72 -9.79 -21.22
N ALA A 108 -1.67 -8.46 -20.97
CA ALA A 108 -0.71 -7.87 -20.06
C ALA A 108 -0.94 -8.29 -18.60
N VAL A 109 -2.19 -8.41 -18.17
CA VAL A 109 -2.53 -8.95 -16.83
C VAL A 109 -2.10 -10.40 -16.70
N GLU A 110 -2.43 -11.22 -17.71
CA GLU A 110 -2.12 -12.66 -17.69
C GLU A 110 -0.60 -12.90 -17.65
N ALA A 111 0.15 -12.18 -18.48
CA ALA A 111 1.60 -12.28 -18.50
C ALA A 111 2.20 -11.88 -17.13
N ARG A 112 1.75 -10.76 -16.57
CA ARG A 112 2.24 -10.29 -15.28
C ARG A 112 1.81 -11.18 -14.12
N ALA A 113 0.58 -11.70 -14.13
CA ALA A 113 0.10 -12.65 -13.14
C ALA A 113 0.93 -13.92 -13.14
N THR A 114 1.24 -14.46 -14.31
CA THR A 114 2.08 -15.66 -14.45
C THR A 114 3.48 -15.40 -13.88
N GLU A 115 4.13 -14.29 -14.26
CA GLU A 115 5.44 -13.90 -13.74
C GLU A 115 5.44 -13.78 -12.21
N LEU A 116 4.40 -13.17 -11.62
CA LEU A 116 4.30 -13.02 -10.17
C LEU A 116 4.10 -14.37 -9.47
N LEU A 117 3.23 -15.23 -10.00
CA LEU A 117 3.02 -16.57 -9.44
C LEU A 117 4.30 -17.43 -9.50
N GLU A 118 5.09 -17.30 -10.56
CA GLU A 118 6.40 -17.96 -10.66
C GLU A 118 7.38 -17.38 -9.63
N LEU A 119 7.48 -16.05 -9.54
CA LEU A 119 8.38 -15.36 -8.62
C LEU A 119 8.14 -15.74 -7.15
N PHE A 120 6.88 -15.92 -6.78
CA PHE A 120 6.48 -16.27 -5.40
C PHE A 120 6.25 -17.77 -5.20
N GLU A 121 6.59 -18.61 -6.18
CA GLU A 121 6.43 -20.09 -6.13
C GLU A 121 4.96 -20.52 -5.92
N LEU A 122 4.00 -19.75 -6.42
CA LEU A 122 2.56 -19.97 -6.26
C LEU A 122 1.87 -20.52 -7.51
N VAL A 123 2.61 -21.00 -8.51
CA VAL A 123 2.03 -21.50 -9.78
C VAL A 123 1.01 -22.62 -9.55
N ALA A 124 1.30 -23.54 -8.62
CA ALA A 124 0.40 -24.64 -8.28
C ALA A 124 -0.92 -24.19 -7.63
N TRP A 125 -0.97 -22.96 -7.12
CA TRP A 125 -2.12 -22.37 -6.44
C TRP A 125 -2.92 -21.40 -7.33
N ARG A 126 -2.54 -21.30 -8.60
CA ARG A 126 -3.12 -20.36 -9.56
C ARG A 126 -4.65 -20.40 -9.61
N ASP A 127 -5.21 -21.61 -9.64
CA ASP A 127 -6.64 -21.86 -9.80
C ASP A 127 -7.31 -22.30 -8.47
N GLU A 128 -6.58 -22.24 -7.36
CA GLU A 128 -7.10 -22.47 -6.03
C GLU A 128 -7.71 -21.20 -5.43
N LEU A 129 -8.73 -21.36 -4.59
CA LEU A 129 -9.37 -20.24 -3.90
C LEU A 129 -8.41 -19.61 -2.89
N VAL A 130 -8.40 -18.29 -2.83
CA VAL A 130 -7.56 -17.51 -1.88
C VAL A 130 -7.84 -17.92 -0.43
N GLU A 131 -9.04 -18.37 -0.07
CA GLU A 131 -9.37 -18.87 1.27
C GLU A 131 -8.55 -20.09 1.70
N SER A 132 -8.00 -20.84 0.74
CA SER A 132 -7.15 -22.01 1.02
C SER A 132 -5.69 -21.66 1.33
N PHE A 133 -5.30 -20.40 1.11
CA PHE A 133 -3.92 -19.95 1.27
C PHE A 133 -3.56 -19.76 2.76
N SER A 134 -2.32 -20.07 3.10
CA SER A 134 -1.80 -19.74 4.41
C SER A 134 -1.55 -18.23 4.53
N HIS A 135 -1.43 -17.73 5.78
CA HIS A 135 -1.16 -16.30 6.00
C HIS A 135 0.15 -15.80 5.36
N GLY A 136 1.09 -16.69 5.06
CA GLY A 136 2.37 -16.34 4.44
C GLY A 136 2.36 -16.42 2.91
N MET A 137 1.31 -16.96 2.31
CA MET A 137 1.10 -17.00 0.86
C MET A 137 0.38 -15.73 0.40
#